data_f6ce37f3a212a19d8fdf386cdc6d25f4
#
_entry.id   f6ce37f3a212a19d8fdf386cdc6d25f4
#
_cell.length_a   1.000
_cell.length_b   1.000
_cell.length_c   1.000
_cell.angle_alpha   90.00
_cell.angle_beta   90.00
_cell.angle_gamma   90.00
#
_symmetry.space_group_name_H-M   'P 1'
#
loop_
_entity.id
_entity.type
_entity.pdbx_description
1 polymer ?
#
loop_
_entity_poly.entity_id
_entity_poly.type
_entity_poly.pdbx_seq_one_letter_code
_entity_poly.pdbx_strand_id
1 'polypeptide(L)'
;PWRTPTVLSGAGSLLKLPDVFSREGASRPLVVASRRQCADERFLALRAALEGRGVRPSVFSGVEPDPSVATVEKLAAQYRADGCDSFLVLGGGSPIDAAKVAAARVVRPDKTVAQLGGLLKVRRPLPLFIAVPTTAGTGSEATIAAVVTGEDHRKYAVSDLCLIPRYAVLDPTLTLSLPPAVTAQTGMDALTHAVEAYLSLYYN
;
A
#
# COMPACT_ATOMS: atom_id res chain seq x y z
N PRO A 1 17.90 -11.25 -7.89
CA PRO A 1 17.41 -10.28 -8.87
C PRO A 1 16.39 -9.37 -8.22
N TRP A 2 16.47 -8.07 -8.50
CA TRP A 2 15.50 -7.08 -8.06
C TRP A 2 14.12 -7.44 -8.63
N ARG A 3 13.09 -7.53 -7.79
CA ARG A 3 11.74 -7.85 -8.21
C ARG A 3 10.92 -6.57 -8.24
N THR A 4 10.34 -6.24 -9.39
CA THR A 4 9.37 -5.16 -9.53
C THR A 4 7.95 -5.71 -9.36
N PRO A 5 6.96 -4.90 -8.95
CA PRO A 5 5.57 -5.31 -8.97
C PRO A 5 5.09 -5.56 -10.41
N THR A 6 4.05 -6.36 -10.57
CA THR A 6 3.30 -6.41 -11.82
C THR A 6 2.49 -5.13 -11.94
N VAL A 7 2.77 -4.32 -12.96
CA VAL A 7 2.11 -3.01 -13.15
C VAL A 7 0.88 -3.16 -14.04
N LEU A 8 -0.27 -2.68 -13.55
CA LEU A 8 -1.49 -2.47 -14.33
C LEU A 8 -1.65 -0.97 -14.51
N SER A 9 -1.48 -0.46 -15.72
CA SER A 9 -1.53 0.98 -15.99
C SER A 9 -2.63 1.37 -16.96
N GLY A 10 -3.03 2.64 -16.89
CA GLY A 10 -4.00 3.29 -17.76
C GLY A 10 -5.33 3.61 -17.08
N ALA A 11 -6.09 4.50 -17.70
CA ALA A 11 -7.41 4.89 -17.20
C ALA A 11 -8.35 3.66 -17.09
N GLY A 12 -9.00 3.52 -15.94
CA GLY A 12 -9.87 2.38 -15.64
C GLY A 12 -9.14 1.09 -15.28
N SER A 13 -7.80 1.12 -15.13
CA SER A 13 -7.04 -0.09 -14.73
C SER A 13 -7.44 -0.62 -13.35
N LEU A 14 -8.04 0.22 -12.50
CA LEU A 14 -8.65 -0.19 -11.23
C LEU A 14 -9.67 -1.32 -11.41
N LEU A 15 -10.48 -1.28 -12.48
CA LEU A 15 -11.53 -2.26 -12.75
C LEU A 15 -11.01 -3.60 -13.31
N LYS A 16 -9.69 -3.76 -13.49
CA LYS A 16 -9.05 -5.05 -13.82
C LYS A 16 -8.81 -5.90 -12.56
N LEU A 17 -8.97 -5.33 -11.37
CA LEU A 17 -8.68 -6.03 -10.11
C LEU A 17 -9.55 -7.27 -9.86
N PRO A 18 -10.84 -7.34 -10.23
CA PRO A 18 -11.61 -8.58 -10.07
C PRO A 18 -10.96 -9.79 -10.76
N ASP A 19 -10.35 -9.60 -11.94
CA ASP A 19 -9.63 -10.66 -12.64
C ASP A 19 -8.32 -11.03 -11.94
N VAL A 20 -7.65 -10.04 -11.31
CA VAL A 20 -6.45 -10.28 -10.49
C VAL A 20 -6.81 -11.14 -9.29
N PHE A 21 -7.86 -10.80 -8.55
CA PHE A 21 -8.33 -11.58 -7.39
C PHE A 21 -8.68 -13.02 -7.77
N SER A 22 -9.40 -13.20 -8.89
CA SER A 22 -9.73 -14.53 -9.42
C SER A 22 -8.48 -15.34 -9.75
N ARG A 23 -7.48 -14.72 -10.39
CA ARG A 23 -6.23 -15.38 -10.77
C ARG A 23 -5.35 -15.75 -9.58
N GLU A 24 -5.28 -14.90 -8.57
CA GLU A 24 -4.47 -15.12 -7.36
C GLU A 24 -5.21 -15.98 -6.32
N GLY A 25 -6.49 -16.30 -6.55
CA GLY A 25 -7.30 -17.11 -5.63
C GLY A 25 -7.61 -16.43 -4.31
N ALA A 26 -7.53 -15.09 -4.25
CA ALA A 26 -7.83 -14.32 -3.06
C ALA A 26 -9.30 -13.84 -3.07
N SER A 27 -9.92 -13.82 -1.91
CA SER A 27 -11.37 -13.57 -1.81
C SER A 27 -11.78 -12.65 -0.67
N ARG A 28 -10.88 -12.35 0.26
CA ARG A 28 -11.18 -11.54 1.46
C ARG A 28 -10.11 -10.47 1.67
N PRO A 29 -10.02 -9.46 0.80
CA PRO A 29 -9.06 -8.39 0.99
C PRO A 29 -9.40 -7.50 2.18
N LEU A 30 -8.39 -7.11 2.97
CA LEU A 30 -8.47 -5.90 3.78
C LEU A 30 -8.20 -4.72 2.86
N VAL A 31 -9.24 -3.95 2.60
CA VAL A 31 -9.15 -2.71 1.82
C VAL A 31 -8.75 -1.58 2.74
N VAL A 32 -7.61 -0.96 2.47
CA VAL A 32 -7.15 0.23 3.19
C VAL A 32 -7.38 1.44 2.30
N ALA A 33 -8.30 2.31 2.70
CA ALA A 33 -8.69 3.50 1.94
C ALA A 33 -9.24 4.58 2.87
N SER A 34 -9.09 5.86 2.52
CA SER A 34 -9.72 6.93 3.29
C SER A 34 -11.25 6.90 3.16
N ARG A 35 -11.96 7.53 4.10
CA ARG A 35 -13.43 7.66 4.02
C ARG A 35 -13.87 8.33 2.71
N ARG A 36 -13.10 9.33 2.23
CA ARG A 36 -13.38 10.00 0.96
C ARG A 36 -13.24 9.03 -0.22
N GLN A 37 -12.20 8.20 -0.24
CA GLN A 37 -12.00 7.19 -1.28
C GLN A 37 -13.08 6.12 -1.25
N CYS A 38 -13.54 5.72 -0.06
CA CYS A 38 -14.65 4.76 0.07
C CYS A 38 -15.98 5.29 -0.47
N ALA A 39 -16.16 6.61 -0.55
CA ALA A 39 -17.33 7.27 -1.13
C ALA A 39 -17.16 7.62 -2.61
N ASP A 40 -15.99 7.41 -3.21
CA ASP A 40 -15.71 7.69 -4.62
C ASP A 40 -16.40 6.66 -5.52
N GLU A 41 -17.06 7.14 -6.58
CA GLU A 41 -17.82 6.29 -7.52
C GLU A 41 -16.97 5.17 -8.11
N ARG A 42 -15.68 5.43 -8.38
CA ARG A 42 -14.75 4.42 -8.93
C ARG A 42 -14.46 3.30 -7.92
N PHE A 43 -14.35 3.65 -6.64
CA PHE A 43 -14.20 2.65 -5.59
C PHE A 43 -15.49 1.85 -5.39
N LEU A 44 -16.65 2.50 -5.44
CA LEU A 44 -17.94 1.83 -5.34
C LEU A 44 -18.16 0.87 -6.52
N ALA A 45 -17.80 1.27 -7.74
CA ALA A 45 -17.83 0.41 -8.92
C ALA A 45 -16.87 -0.80 -8.78
N LEU A 46 -15.63 -0.56 -8.31
CA LEU A 46 -14.69 -1.64 -8.00
C LEU A 46 -15.27 -2.62 -6.98
N ARG A 47 -15.80 -2.10 -5.88
CA ARG A 47 -16.38 -2.91 -4.82
C ARG A 47 -17.51 -3.80 -5.34
N ALA A 48 -18.44 -3.23 -6.10
CA ALA A 48 -19.52 -3.99 -6.73
C ALA A 48 -19.00 -5.09 -7.67
N ALA A 49 -17.97 -4.77 -8.47
CA ALA A 49 -17.35 -5.73 -9.37
C ALA A 49 -16.62 -6.87 -8.62
N LEU A 50 -15.97 -6.57 -7.50
CA LEU A 50 -15.34 -7.57 -6.62
C LEU A 50 -16.40 -8.48 -5.98
N GLU A 51 -17.45 -7.89 -5.39
CA GLU A 51 -18.55 -8.62 -4.75
C GLU A 51 -19.29 -9.52 -5.78
N GLY A 52 -19.46 -9.05 -7.01
CA GLY A 52 -20.03 -9.85 -8.11
C GLY A 52 -19.18 -11.05 -8.52
N ARG A 53 -17.91 -11.09 -8.15
CA ARG A 53 -16.99 -12.24 -8.32
C ARG A 53 -16.81 -13.06 -7.04
N GLY A 54 -17.63 -12.81 -6.00
CA GLY A 54 -17.55 -13.53 -4.73
C GLY A 54 -16.42 -13.05 -3.79
N VAL A 55 -15.75 -11.96 -4.12
CA VAL A 55 -14.76 -11.32 -3.25
C VAL A 55 -15.50 -10.52 -2.17
N ARG A 56 -15.12 -10.70 -0.90
CA ARG A 56 -15.76 -10.06 0.26
C ARG A 56 -14.78 -9.13 0.95
N PRO A 57 -14.68 -7.85 0.54
CA PRO A 57 -13.75 -6.90 1.12
C PRO A 57 -14.18 -6.48 2.53
N SER A 58 -13.24 -6.47 3.47
CA SER A 58 -13.31 -5.71 4.72
C SER A 58 -12.63 -4.36 4.52
N VAL A 59 -13.08 -3.30 5.19
CA VAL A 59 -12.57 -1.93 4.95
C VAL A 59 -12.00 -1.34 6.23
N PHE A 60 -10.79 -0.80 6.12
CA PHE A 60 -10.15 0.03 7.14
C PHE A 60 -9.94 1.45 6.60
N SER A 61 -10.48 2.47 7.29
CA SER A 61 -10.43 3.86 6.83
C SER A 61 -9.79 4.84 7.83
N GLY A 62 -8.92 4.33 8.68
CA GLY A 62 -8.35 5.09 9.80
C GLY A 62 -6.85 5.40 9.70
N VAL A 63 -6.25 5.38 8.50
CA VAL A 63 -4.82 5.71 8.37
C VAL A 63 -4.65 7.23 8.30
N GLU A 64 -3.90 7.76 9.26
CA GLU A 64 -3.48 9.15 9.34
C GLU A 64 -2.23 9.43 8.49
N PRO A 65 -1.95 10.69 8.11
CA PRO A 65 -0.63 11.08 7.64
C PRO A 65 0.45 10.71 8.67
N ASP A 66 1.64 10.29 8.21
CA ASP A 66 2.71 9.78 9.08
C ASP A 66 2.22 8.65 10.02
N PRO A 67 1.81 7.51 9.48
CA PRO A 67 1.05 6.49 10.19
C PRO A 67 1.77 5.99 11.43
N SER A 68 1.03 5.85 12.53
CA SER A 68 1.55 5.40 13.81
C SER A 68 1.68 3.86 13.89
N VAL A 69 2.56 3.39 14.77
CA VAL A 69 2.63 1.96 15.14
C VAL A 69 1.28 1.46 15.64
N ALA A 70 0.53 2.29 16.37
CA ALA A 70 -0.81 1.93 16.86
C ALA A 70 -1.79 1.66 15.70
N THR A 71 -1.74 2.45 14.63
CA THR A 71 -2.55 2.23 13.43
C THR A 71 -2.14 0.95 12.70
N VAL A 72 -0.85 0.66 12.61
CA VAL A 72 -0.34 -0.59 12.05
C VAL A 72 -0.88 -1.81 12.81
N GLU A 73 -0.85 -1.77 14.14
CA GLU A 73 -1.36 -2.88 14.97
C GLU A 73 -2.89 -3.05 14.83
N LYS A 74 -3.65 -1.94 14.72
CA LYS A 74 -5.10 -1.99 14.42
C LYS A 74 -5.36 -2.65 13.06
N LEU A 75 -4.61 -2.30 12.01
CA LEU A 75 -4.70 -2.92 10.69
C LEU A 75 -4.42 -4.43 10.76
N ALA A 76 -3.33 -4.82 11.43
CA ALA A 76 -2.97 -6.22 11.57
C ALA A 76 -4.00 -7.01 12.41
N ALA A 77 -4.57 -6.39 13.43
CA ALA A 77 -5.63 -6.97 14.26
C ALA A 77 -6.92 -7.18 13.45
N GLN A 78 -7.37 -6.18 12.70
CA GLN A 78 -8.56 -6.29 11.85
C GLN A 78 -8.35 -7.34 10.74
N TYR A 79 -7.19 -7.37 10.09
CA TYR A 79 -6.87 -8.39 9.08
C TYR A 79 -7.11 -9.81 9.62
N ARG A 80 -6.65 -10.08 10.85
CA ARG A 80 -6.82 -11.39 11.49
C ARG A 80 -8.27 -11.65 11.91
N ALA A 81 -8.91 -10.65 12.54
CA ALA A 81 -10.28 -10.77 13.04
C ALA A 81 -11.30 -11.05 11.92
N ASP A 82 -11.13 -10.37 10.78
CA ASP A 82 -12.01 -10.50 9.61
C ASP A 82 -11.63 -11.70 8.73
N GLY A 83 -10.57 -12.43 9.09
CA GLY A 83 -10.07 -13.58 8.33
C GLY A 83 -9.65 -13.19 6.91
N CYS A 84 -9.05 -12.01 6.75
CA CYS A 84 -8.57 -11.52 5.45
C CYS A 84 -7.44 -12.41 4.91
N ASP A 85 -7.30 -12.47 3.58
CA ASP A 85 -6.28 -13.25 2.87
C ASP A 85 -5.32 -12.37 2.05
N SER A 86 -5.64 -11.10 1.92
CA SER A 86 -4.93 -10.16 1.05
C SER A 86 -5.08 -8.72 1.52
N PHE A 87 -4.25 -7.82 0.98
CA PHE A 87 -4.35 -6.37 1.15
C PHE A 87 -4.61 -5.71 -0.19
N LEU A 88 -5.60 -4.82 -0.22
CA LEU A 88 -5.86 -3.89 -1.32
C LEU A 88 -5.80 -2.48 -0.77
N VAL A 89 -4.79 -1.71 -1.17
CA VAL A 89 -4.51 -0.40 -0.56
C VAL A 89 -4.69 0.70 -1.59
N LEU A 90 -5.65 1.59 -1.33
CA LEU A 90 -5.88 2.80 -2.12
C LEU A 90 -5.41 4.00 -1.32
N GLY A 91 -4.46 4.77 -1.85
CA GLY A 91 -3.97 5.96 -1.18
C GLY A 91 -2.61 6.42 -1.63
N GLY A 92 -2.05 7.43 -0.95
CA GLY A 92 -0.67 7.85 -1.12
C GLY A 92 0.31 6.98 -0.33
N GLY A 93 1.50 7.50 -0.04
CA GLY A 93 2.55 6.78 0.69
C GLY A 93 2.10 6.28 2.06
N SER A 94 1.45 7.12 2.87
CA SER A 94 1.07 6.77 4.24
C SER A 94 0.19 5.52 4.36
N PRO A 95 -0.95 5.38 3.63
CA PRO A 95 -1.72 4.15 3.66
C PRO A 95 -0.96 2.93 3.14
N ILE A 96 -0.14 3.09 2.10
CA ILE A 96 0.65 1.99 1.53
C ILE A 96 1.69 1.52 2.54
N ASP A 97 2.41 2.43 3.17
CA ASP A 97 3.44 2.11 4.16
C ASP A 97 2.84 1.47 5.42
N ALA A 98 1.75 2.04 5.96
CA ALA A 98 1.03 1.43 7.09
C ALA A 98 0.61 -0.01 6.80
N ALA A 99 0.02 -0.24 5.63
CA ALA A 99 -0.44 -1.56 5.22
C ALA A 99 0.72 -2.54 4.98
N LYS A 100 1.85 -2.10 4.40
CA LYS A 100 3.06 -2.92 4.25
C LYS A 100 3.59 -3.40 5.61
N VAL A 101 3.70 -2.48 6.59
CA VAL A 101 4.16 -2.84 7.93
C VAL A 101 3.14 -3.72 8.63
N ALA A 102 1.84 -3.47 8.46
CA ALA A 102 0.79 -4.34 8.99
C ALA A 102 0.86 -5.75 8.38
N ALA A 103 1.06 -5.88 7.08
CA ALA A 103 1.26 -7.17 6.42
C ALA A 103 2.52 -7.89 6.96
N ALA A 104 3.61 -7.15 7.23
CA ALA A 104 4.80 -7.69 7.89
C ALA A 104 4.49 -8.18 9.31
N ARG A 105 3.66 -7.45 10.07
CA ARG A 105 3.17 -7.87 11.41
C ARG A 105 2.26 -9.10 11.35
N VAL A 106 1.49 -9.25 10.29
CA VAL A 106 0.65 -10.44 10.08
C VAL A 106 1.51 -11.69 9.93
N VAL A 107 2.57 -11.64 9.11
CA VAL A 107 3.45 -12.79 8.87
C VAL A 107 4.53 -12.98 9.93
N ARG A 108 4.78 -11.95 10.75
CA ARG A 108 5.75 -11.96 11.87
C ARG A 108 5.08 -11.56 13.19
N PRO A 109 4.12 -12.37 13.68
CA PRO A 109 3.45 -12.10 14.96
C PRO A 109 4.41 -12.18 16.16
N ASP A 110 5.54 -12.83 15.97
CA ASP A 110 6.64 -12.97 16.93
C ASP A 110 7.48 -11.69 17.14
N LYS A 111 7.32 -10.67 16.27
CA LYS A 111 8.12 -9.43 16.33
C LYS A 111 7.24 -8.20 16.47
N THR A 112 7.65 -7.25 17.28
CA THR A 112 7.07 -5.90 17.31
C THR A 112 7.46 -5.10 16.06
N VAL A 113 6.76 -3.98 15.78
CA VAL A 113 7.13 -3.07 14.68
C VAL A 113 8.58 -2.56 14.86
N ALA A 114 8.98 -2.21 16.08
CA ALA A 114 10.34 -1.78 16.38
C ALA A 114 11.39 -2.85 16.04
N GLN A 115 11.08 -4.13 16.30
CA GLN A 115 11.96 -5.26 15.95
C GLN A 115 11.99 -5.56 14.44
N LEU A 116 10.97 -5.14 13.70
CA LEU A 116 10.95 -5.20 12.23
C LEU A 116 11.71 -4.04 11.59
N GLY A 117 11.96 -2.95 12.32
CA GLY A 117 12.75 -1.81 11.86
C GLY A 117 14.15 -2.20 11.40
N GLY A 118 14.59 -1.58 10.31
CA GLY A 118 15.87 -1.85 9.67
C GLY A 118 15.77 -2.77 8.45
N LEU A 119 16.90 -3.27 7.99
CA LEU A 119 17.03 -4.01 6.74
C LEU A 119 16.83 -5.52 6.95
N LEU A 120 16.03 -6.15 6.09
CA LEU A 120 15.84 -7.61 5.97
C LEU A 120 15.45 -8.28 7.30
N LYS A 121 14.51 -7.69 8.04
CA LYS A 121 14.03 -8.22 9.32
C LYS A 121 12.73 -9.02 9.20
N VAL A 122 11.97 -8.87 8.13
CA VAL A 122 10.72 -9.59 7.88
C VAL A 122 11.01 -11.01 7.40
N ARG A 123 11.71 -11.17 6.31
CA ARG A 123 12.18 -12.44 5.73
C ARG A 123 11.10 -13.51 5.58
N ARG A 124 9.87 -13.09 5.32
CA ARG A 124 8.72 -13.96 5.04
C ARG A 124 7.90 -13.33 3.92
N PRO A 125 7.36 -14.11 2.99
CA PRO A 125 6.48 -13.58 1.96
C PRO A 125 5.23 -12.97 2.63
N LEU A 126 4.82 -11.81 2.13
CA LEU A 126 3.57 -11.19 2.55
C LEU A 126 2.37 -11.90 1.89
N PRO A 127 1.15 -11.76 2.46
CA PRO A 127 -0.08 -12.06 1.74
C PRO A 127 -0.13 -11.29 0.42
N LEU A 128 -1.02 -11.67 -0.50
CA LEU A 128 -1.23 -10.89 -1.71
C LEU A 128 -1.39 -9.42 -1.36
N PHE A 129 -0.51 -8.59 -1.90
CA PHE A 129 -0.50 -7.15 -1.64
C PHE A 129 -0.63 -6.39 -2.95
N ILE A 130 -1.71 -5.62 -3.06
CA ILE A 130 -2.04 -4.79 -4.23
C ILE A 130 -2.02 -3.34 -3.78
N ALA A 131 -1.15 -2.52 -4.37
CA ALA A 131 -1.08 -1.09 -4.13
C ALA A 131 -1.71 -0.32 -5.27
N VAL A 132 -2.59 0.62 -4.93
CA VAL A 132 -3.28 1.53 -5.86
C VAL A 132 -2.97 2.96 -5.43
N PRO A 133 -1.86 3.55 -5.90
CA PRO A 133 -1.51 4.91 -5.52
C PRO A 133 -2.53 5.91 -6.06
N THR A 134 -2.91 6.86 -5.20
CA THR A 134 -3.78 7.98 -5.56
C THR A 134 -3.03 9.32 -5.58
N THR A 135 -1.71 9.28 -5.40
CA THR A 135 -0.77 10.38 -5.56
C THR A 135 0.36 9.96 -6.50
N ALA A 136 0.94 10.90 -7.22
CA ALA A 136 2.09 10.65 -8.08
C ALA A 136 3.31 11.33 -7.46
N GLY A 137 4.13 10.56 -6.73
CA GLY A 137 5.30 11.11 -6.00
C GLY A 137 6.09 10.05 -5.27
N THR A 138 5.52 9.48 -4.21
CA THR A 138 6.25 8.66 -3.24
C THR A 138 6.83 7.35 -3.81
N GLY A 139 6.22 6.78 -4.86
CA GLY A 139 6.65 5.49 -5.39
C GLY A 139 6.48 4.31 -4.42
N SER A 140 5.75 4.49 -3.31
CA SER A 140 5.60 3.45 -2.28
C SER A 140 5.05 2.13 -2.84
N GLU A 141 4.32 2.17 -3.95
CA GLU A 141 3.81 0.99 -4.66
C GLU A 141 4.91 0.13 -5.30
N ALA A 142 6.14 0.63 -5.39
CA ALA A 142 7.27 -0.09 -6.01
C ALA A 142 8.48 -0.27 -5.08
N THR A 143 8.44 0.29 -3.85
CA THR A 143 9.58 0.30 -2.93
C THR A 143 9.65 -0.93 -2.03
N ILE A 144 10.87 -1.27 -1.60
CA ILE A 144 11.15 -2.27 -0.56
C ILE A 144 10.93 -1.74 0.85
N ALA A 145 10.69 -0.44 0.99
CA ALA A 145 10.65 0.27 2.26
C ALA A 145 9.23 0.70 2.63
N ALA A 146 9.01 0.87 3.91
CA ALA A 146 7.84 1.49 4.49
C ALA A 146 8.24 2.21 5.79
N VAL A 147 7.69 3.39 6.04
CA VAL A 147 8.01 4.21 7.20
C VAL A 147 6.78 4.42 8.06
N VAL A 148 6.92 4.16 9.35
CA VAL A 148 5.88 4.40 10.36
C VAL A 148 6.46 5.11 11.57
N THR A 149 5.64 5.81 12.32
CA THR A 149 6.05 6.62 13.47
C THR A 149 5.70 5.92 14.78
N GLY A 150 6.68 5.76 15.67
CA GLY A 150 6.49 5.22 16.99
C GLY A 150 5.88 6.22 17.98
N GLU A 151 5.50 5.74 19.16
CA GLU A 151 4.98 6.58 20.26
C GLU A 151 6.01 7.61 20.74
N ASP A 152 7.30 7.30 20.59
CA ASP A 152 8.43 8.18 20.86
C ASP A 152 8.71 9.18 19.74
N HIS A 153 7.79 9.34 18.78
CA HIS A 153 7.94 10.16 17.56
C HIS A 153 9.13 9.75 16.67
N ARG A 154 9.76 8.61 16.91
CA ARG A 154 10.81 8.08 16.04
C ARG A 154 10.18 7.40 14.83
N LYS A 155 10.79 7.63 13.69
CA LYS A 155 10.43 6.94 12.44
C LYS A 155 11.12 5.58 12.38
N TYR A 156 10.34 4.53 12.20
CA TYR A 156 10.82 3.18 11.94
C TYR A 156 10.74 2.92 10.44
N ALA A 157 11.88 2.82 9.79
CA ALA A 157 11.95 2.37 8.42
C ALA A 157 12.07 0.84 8.41
N VAL A 158 11.08 0.16 7.89
CA VAL A 158 11.11 -1.28 7.64
C VAL A 158 11.46 -1.48 6.18
N SER A 159 12.57 -2.19 5.91
CA SER A 159 13.06 -2.39 4.54
C SER A 159 13.33 -3.88 4.30
N ASP A 160 12.57 -4.47 3.39
CA ASP A 160 12.73 -5.87 3.02
C ASP A 160 12.17 -6.11 1.60
N LEU A 161 12.80 -6.99 0.83
CA LEU A 161 12.37 -7.32 -0.54
C LEU A 161 10.93 -7.85 -0.58
N CYS A 162 10.46 -8.47 0.49
CA CYS A 162 9.08 -8.95 0.58
C CYS A 162 8.03 -7.84 0.70
N LEU A 163 8.43 -6.58 0.99
CA LEU A 163 7.53 -5.44 1.07
C LEU A 163 7.14 -4.88 -0.31
N ILE A 164 7.83 -5.31 -1.37
CA ILE A 164 7.43 -4.92 -2.73
C ILE A 164 6.04 -5.50 -3.00
N PRO A 165 5.03 -4.67 -3.33
CA PRO A 165 3.72 -5.15 -3.69
C PRO A 165 3.75 -6.16 -4.83
N ARG A 166 2.83 -7.11 -4.82
CA ARG A 166 2.68 -8.06 -5.93
C ARG A 166 2.15 -7.37 -7.19
N TYR A 167 1.24 -6.39 -6.99
CA TYR A 167 0.67 -5.57 -8.04
C TYR A 167 0.71 -4.09 -7.66
N ALA A 168 1.01 -3.26 -8.65
CA ALA A 168 0.82 -1.81 -8.61
C ALA A 168 -0.19 -1.40 -9.69
N VAL A 169 -1.27 -0.73 -9.29
CA VAL A 169 -2.33 -0.29 -10.21
C VAL A 169 -2.21 1.22 -10.38
N LEU A 170 -1.71 1.64 -11.54
CA LEU A 170 -1.47 3.04 -11.87
C LEU A 170 -2.61 3.58 -12.74
N ASP A 171 -3.71 3.92 -12.09
CA ASP A 171 -4.88 4.52 -12.74
C ASP A 171 -4.82 6.04 -12.57
N PRO A 172 -4.47 6.80 -13.64
CA PRO A 172 -4.31 8.23 -13.54
C PRO A 172 -5.61 8.98 -13.19
N THR A 173 -6.77 8.36 -13.42
CA THR A 173 -8.06 8.99 -13.06
C THR A 173 -8.21 9.18 -11.56
N LEU A 174 -7.51 8.37 -10.73
CA LEU A 174 -7.56 8.48 -9.27
C LEU A 174 -6.84 9.71 -8.73
N THR A 175 -6.00 10.36 -9.53
CA THR A 175 -5.27 11.58 -9.13
C THR A 175 -5.98 12.88 -9.52
N LEU A 176 -7.02 12.82 -10.38
CA LEU A 176 -7.69 14.00 -10.92
C LEU A 176 -8.37 14.87 -9.85
N SER A 177 -8.77 14.28 -8.73
CA SER A 177 -9.45 15.00 -7.64
C SER A 177 -8.49 15.50 -6.55
N LEU A 178 -7.18 15.41 -6.76
CA LEU A 178 -6.20 15.91 -5.79
C LEU A 178 -6.21 17.44 -5.75
N PRO A 179 -6.11 18.04 -4.56
CA PRO A 179 -5.88 19.47 -4.44
C PRO A 179 -4.57 19.88 -5.13
N PRO A 180 -4.50 21.06 -5.78
CA PRO A 180 -3.28 21.53 -6.43
C PRO A 180 -2.04 21.54 -5.53
N ALA A 181 -2.20 21.90 -4.26
CA ALA A 181 -1.10 21.88 -3.28
C ALA A 181 -0.54 20.47 -3.07
N VAL A 182 -1.40 19.45 -2.99
CA VAL A 182 -0.95 18.04 -2.84
C VAL A 182 -0.26 17.59 -4.11
N THR A 183 -0.79 17.92 -5.28
CA THR A 183 -0.15 17.62 -6.58
C THR A 183 1.24 18.24 -6.67
N ALA A 184 1.38 19.51 -6.25
CA ALA A 184 2.68 20.19 -6.24
C ALA A 184 3.69 19.53 -5.28
N GLN A 185 3.25 19.21 -4.06
CA GLN A 185 4.10 18.56 -3.06
C GLN A 185 4.58 17.19 -3.54
N THR A 186 3.68 16.36 -4.04
CA THR A 186 4.03 15.01 -4.52
C THR A 186 4.84 15.07 -5.81
N GLY A 187 4.61 16.05 -6.68
CA GLY A 187 5.44 16.29 -7.86
C GLY A 187 6.88 16.71 -7.51
N MET A 188 7.05 17.56 -6.49
CA MET A 188 8.38 17.92 -5.97
C MET A 188 9.08 16.71 -5.33
N ASP A 189 8.35 15.88 -4.61
CA ASP A 189 8.86 14.62 -4.05
C ASP A 189 9.39 13.70 -5.17
N ALA A 190 8.61 13.49 -6.23
CA ALA A 190 9.04 12.72 -7.40
C ALA A 190 10.28 13.31 -8.08
N LEU A 191 10.34 14.64 -8.23
CA LEU A 191 11.49 15.32 -8.79
C LEU A 191 12.74 15.13 -7.91
N THR A 192 12.59 15.27 -6.60
CA THR A 192 13.68 15.04 -5.64
C THR A 192 14.21 13.61 -5.75
N HIS A 193 13.34 12.61 -5.78
CA HIS A 193 13.73 11.21 -5.98
C HIS A 193 14.51 11.01 -7.28
N ALA A 194 14.05 11.61 -8.38
CA ALA A 194 14.73 11.49 -9.67
C ALA A 194 16.12 12.13 -9.66
N VAL A 195 16.25 13.33 -9.06
CA VAL A 195 17.54 14.03 -8.92
C VAL A 195 18.48 13.25 -8.00
N GLU A 196 18.01 12.80 -6.85
CA GLU A 196 18.83 12.01 -5.92
C GLU A 196 19.29 10.67 -6.54
N ALA A 197 18.41 9.99 -7.27
CA ALA A 197 18.79 8.78 -8.00
C ALA A 197 19.86 9.06 -9.04
N TYR A 198 19.76 10.16 -9.78
CA TYR A 198 20.77 10.56 -10.77
C TYR A 198 22.13 10.94 -10.15
N LEU A 199 22.11 11.59 -8.98
CA LEU A 199 23.33 11.99 -8.25
C LEU A 199 23.89 10.85 -7.39
N SER A 200 23.17 9.76 -7.21
CA SER A 200 23.59 8.62 -6.40
C SER A 200 24.87 7.98 -6.96
N LEU A 201 25.76 7.54 -6.05
CA LEU A 201 26.94 6.76 -6.41
C LEU A 201 26.59 5.30 -6.78
N TYR A 202 25.38 4.86 -6.50
CA TYR A 202 24.91 3.55 -6.92
C TYR A 202 24.40 3.63 -8.35
N TYR A 203 24.98 2.79 -9.20
CA TYR A 203 24.56 2.68 -10.60
C TYR A 203 23.15 2.05 -10.66
N ASN A 204 22.24 2.73 -11.34
CA ASN A 204 20.89 2.27 -11.63
C ASN A 204 20.78 1.77 -13.08
#